data_bb712ab7e83322ecdc7e3c68e79f3310
#
_entry.id   bb712ab7e83322ecdc7e3c68e79f3310
#
_cell.length_a   1.000
_cell.length_b   1.000
_cell.length_c   1.000
_cell.angle_alpha   90.00
_cell.angle_beta   90.00
_cell.angle_gamma   90.00
#
_symmetry.space_group_name_H-M   'P 1'
#
loop_
_entity.id
_entity.type
_entity.pdbx_description
1 polymer ?
#
loop_
_entity_poly.entity_id
_entity_poly.type
_entity_poly.pdbx_seq_one_letter_code
_entity_poly.pdbx_strand_id
1 'polypeptide(L)'
;MHEMSIVESILGILREEMVKYDGQKLKKVTLKNGRLAGAVTESLQFAWEALIPGGEFDGAELEIIEVPMKVACGECGEVFSPEHTRCMPCPKCEALLGHKVLEGKEMLIDSIEVDDQQ
;
A
#
# COMPACT_ATOMS: atom_id res chain seq x y z
N MET A 1 3.45 3.27 -14.10
CA MET A 1 3.45 3.54 -12.67
C MET A 1 4.86 3.72 -12.15
N HIS A 2 5.03 4.65 -11.31
CA HIS A 2 6.37 5.04 -10.89
C HIS A 2 6.57 4.75 -9.42
N GLU A 3 6.91 3.51 -9.11
CA GLU A 3 7.09 3.07 -7.72
C GLU A 3 8.14 3.91 -6.99
N MET A 4 9.18 4.34 -7.71
CA MET A 4 10.20 5.22 -7.13
C MET A 4 9.57 6.51 -6.60
N SER A 5 8.68 7.12 -7.38
CA SER A 5 7.99 8.35 -6.96
C SER A 5 7.07 8.09 -5.77
N ILE A 6 6.44 6.93 -5.73
CA ILE A 6 5.58 6.55 -4.60
C ILE A 6 6.43 6.47 -3.33
N VAL A 7 7.57 5.81 -3.41
CA VAL A 7 8.46 5.66 -2.25
C VAL A 7 9.01 7.03 -1.83
N GLU A 8 9.36 7.89 -2.77
CA GLU A 8 9.81 9.24 -2.45
C GLU A 8 8.74 10.02 -1.68
N SER A 9 7.48 9.88 -2.10
CA SER A 9 6.36 10.52 -1.40
C SER A 9 6.19 9.97 0.00
N ILE A 10 6.33 8.64 0.15
CA ILE A 10 6.26 8.00 1.46
C ILE A 10 7.36 8.51 2.36
N LEU A 11 8.58 8.65 1.84
CA LEU A 11 9.70 9.16 2.62
C LEU A 11 9.44 10.60 3.09
N GLY A 12 8.80 11.41 2.23
CA GLY A 12 8.41 12.77 2.61
C GLY A 12 7.42 12.80 3.75
N ILE A 13 6.41 11.91 3.69
CA ILE A 13 5.42 11.79 4.77
C ILE A 13 6.10 11.33 6.06
N LEU A 14 7.02 10.38 5.95
CA LEU A 14 7.74 9.87 7.10
C LEU A 14 8.60 10.94 7.77
N ARG A 15 9.24 11.81 6.98
CA ARG A 15 10.00 12.92 7.54
C ARG A 15 9.14 13.82 8.39
N GLU A 16 7.94 14.16 7.90
CA GLU A 16 7.00 14.96 8.66
C GLU A 16 6.53 14.27 9.92
N GLU A 17 6.22 12.98 9.80
CA GLU A 17 5.73 12.20 10.92
C GLU A 17 6.80 12.02 12.00
N MET A 18 8.05 11.81 11.60
CA MET A 18 9.14 11.57 12.54
C MET A 18 9.52 12.80 13.37
N VAL A 19 9.06 13.98 12.99
CA VAL A 19 9.25 15.18 13.80
C VAL A 19 8.64 14.98 15.19
N LYS A 20 7.56 14.21 15.27
CA LYS A 20 6.88 13.92 16.53
C LYS A 20 7.67 12.97 17.43
N TYR A 21 8.67 12.30 16.89
CA TYR A 21 9.45 11.27 17.58
C TYR A 21 10.91 11.70 17.65
N ASP A 22 11.15 12.92 18.06
CA ASP A 22 12.48 13.49 18.16
C ASP A 22 13.41 12.60 19.00
N GLY A 23 14.58 12.31 18.46
CA GLY A 23 15.54 11.45 19.11
C GLY A 23 15.32 9.96 18.91
N GLN A 24 14.27 9.59 18.18
CA GLN A 24 13.98 8.19 17.88
C GLN A 24 14.28 7.87 16.43
N LYS A 25 14.58 6.63 16.17
CA LYS A 25 14.91 6.18 14.82
C LYS A 25 13.77 5.34 14.25
N LEU A 26 13.47 5.57 12.99
CA LEU A 26 12.47 4.75 12.30
C LEU A 26 13.03 3.34 12.12
N LYS A 27 12.28 2.35 12.59
CA LYS A 27 12.69 0.96 12.52
C LYS A 27 11.98 0.21 11.42
N LYS A 28 10.69 0.46 11.24
CA LYS A 28 9.87 -0.27 10.28
C LYS A 28 8.66 0.55 9.85
N VAL A 29 8.30 0.42 8.58
CA VAL A 29 7.09 1.02 8.03
C VAL A 29 6.24 -0.10 7.46
N THR A 30 4.95 -0.12 7.79
CA THR A 30 4.01 -1.05 7.20
C THR A 30 3.12 -0.28 6.23
N LEU A 31 3.14 -0.70 4.97
CA LEU A 31 2.42 -0.06 3.89
C LEU A 31 1.33 -0.99 3.39
N LYS A 32 0.12 -0.46 3.19
CA LYS A 32 -0.95 -1.22 2.54
C LYS A 32 -0.95 -0.87 1.06
N ASN A 33 -0.81 -1.87 0.23
CA ASN A 33 -0.79 -1.73 -1.22
C ASN A 33 -2.02 -2.40 -1.81
N GLY A 34 -3.03 -1.61 -2.13
CA GLY A 34 -4.25 -2.11 -2.74
C GLY A 34 -4.01 -2.57 -4.16
N ARG A 35 -4.64 -3.66 -4.54
CA ARG A 35 -4.46 -4.24 -5.86
C ARG A 35 -4.80 -3.28 -7.00
N LEU A 36 -5.80 -2.43 -6.81
CA LEU A 36 -6.19 -1.43 -7.80
C LEU A 36 -5.29 -0.21 -7.83
N ALA A 37 -4.39 -0.04 -6.84
CA ALA A 37 -3.47 1.09 -6.85
C ALA A 37 -2.43 0.97 -7.96
N GLY A 38 -2.21 -0.25 -8.47
CA GLY A 38 -1.38 -0.46 -9.64
C GLY A 38 0.11 -0.53 -9.37
N ALA A 39 0.55 -0.39 -8.13
CA ALA A 39 1.97 -0.47 -7.81
C ALA A 39 2.38 -1.92 -7.60
N VAL A 40 3.57 -2.26 -8.10
CA VAL A 40 4.12 -3.61 -7.97
C VAL A 40 4.90 -3.71 -6.67
N THR A 41 4.55 -4.66 -5.82
CA THR A 41 5.17 -4.82 -4.50
C THR A 41 6.69 -4.94 -4.58
N GLU A 42 7.20 -5.78 -5.46
CA GLU A 42 8.66 -5.95 -5.59
C GLU A 42 9.35 -4.67 -6.01
N SER A 43 8.71 -3.88 -6.86
CA SER A 43 9.28 -2.61 -7.31
C SER A 43 9.27 -1.57 -6.19
N LEU A 44 8.25 -1.58 -5.34
CA LEU A 44 8.22 -0.71 -4.17
C LEU A 44 9.34 -1.07 -3.20
N GLN A 45 9.54 -2.35 -2.98
CA GLN A 45 10.59 -2.85 -2.11
C GLN A 45 11.98 -2.48 -2.66
N PHE A 46 12.16 -2.65 -3.96
CA PHE A 46 13.41 -2.28 -4.62
C PHE A 46 13.70 -0.78 -4.50
N ALA A 47 12.68 0.04 -4.72
CA ALA A 47 12.84 1.49 -4.63
C ALA A 47 13.19 1.91 -3.19
N TRP A 48 12.57 1.29 -2.21
CA TRP A 48 12.88 1.55 -0.81
C TRP A 48 14.36 1.24 -0.53
N GLU A 49 14.81 0.05 -0.93
CA GLU A 49 16.19 -0.37 -0.72
C GLU A 49 17.19 0.50 -1.46
N ALA A 50 16.78 1.11 -2.57
CA ALA A 50 17.64 2.00 -3.33
C ALA A 50 17.72 3.41 -2.76
N LEU A 51 16.65 3.88 -2.11
CA LEU A 51 16.54 5.27 -1.68
C LEU A 51 16.99 5.53 -0.25
N ILE A 52 16.91 4.54 0.63
CA ILE A 52 17.21 4.80 2.05
C ILE A 52 18.68 4.67 2.47
N PRO A 53 19.55 3.92 1.78
CA PRO A 53 20.94 3.79 2.25
C PRO A 53 21.66 5.13 2.36
N GLY A 54 22.34 5.33 3.48
CA GLY A 54 23.08 6.57 3.72
C GLY A 54 22.25 7.76 4.12
N GLY A 55 20.94 7.61 4.19
CA GLY A 55 20.02 8.67 4.57
C GLY A 55 19.52 8.50 5.99
N GLU A 56 18.57 9.34 6.35
CA GLU A 56 18.02 9.34 7.71
C GLU A 56 17.23 8.08 8.08
N PHE A 57 16.78 7.33 7.09
CA PHE A 57 16.01 6.10 7.32
C PHE A 57 16.82 4.84 7.01
N ASP A 58 18.12 4.97 6.88
CA ASP A 58 18.99 3.83 6.61
C ASP A 58 18.77 2.75 7.68
N GLY A 59 18.57 1.52 7.23
CA GLY A 59 18.33 0.39 8.11
C GLY A 59 16.86 0.13 8.44
N ALA A 60 15.96 1.04 8.07
CA ALA A 60 14.54 0.83 8.30
C ALA A 60 13.97 -0.21 7.33
N GLU A 61 13.04 -1.03 7.81
CA GLU A 61 12.39 -2.04 6.99
C GLU A 61 11.09 -1.51 6.39
N LEU A 62 10.78 -1.97 5.20
CA LEU A 62 9.48 -1.73 4.58
C LEU A 62 8.73 -3.07 4.49
N GLU A 63 7.61 -3.15 5.19
CA GLU A 63 6.72 -4.30 5.09
C GLU A 63 5.51 -3.87 4.26
N ILE A 64 5.20 -4.65 3.24
CA ILE A 64 4.07 -4.33 2.36
C ILE A 64 3.00 -5.39 2.53
N ILE A 65 1.80 -4.94 2.89
CA ILE A 65 0.63 -5.79 2.97
C ILE A 65 -0.17 -5.56 1.70
N GLU A 66 -0.34 -6.60 0.90
CA GLU A 66 -1.17 -6.50 -0.29
C GLU A 66 -2.62 -6.62 0.10
N VAL A 67 -3.42 -5.64 -0.29
CA VAL A 67 -4.86 -5.64 0.01
C VAL A 67 -5.61 -6.12 -1.22
N PRO A 68 -6.25 -7.28 -1.16
CA PRO A 68 -7.00 -7.78 -2.32
C PRO A 68 -8.18 -6.90 -2.63
N MET A 69 -8.59 -6.93 -3.88
CA MET A 69 -9.74 -6.17 -4.31
C MET A 69 -11.02 -6.84 -3.83
N LYS A 70 -11.94 -6.05 -3.30
CA LYS A 70 -13.25 -6.53 -2.88
C LYS A 70 -14.30 -5.62 -3.49
N VAL A 71 -15.29 -6.19 -4.14
CA VAL A 71 -16.33 -5.43 -4.81
C VAL A 71 -17.71 -5.96 -4.45
N ALA A 72 -18.72 -5.09 -4.57
CA ALA A 72 -20.11 -5.48 -4.42
C ALA A 72 -20.78 -5.41 -5.79
N CYS A 73 -21.46 -6.47 -6.17
CA CYS A 73 -22.15 -6.50 -7.45
C CYS A 73 -23.22 -5.42 -7.54
N GLY A 74 -23.24 -4.68 -8.65
CA GLY A 74 -24.23 -3.63 -8.87
C GLY A 74 -25.64 -4.16 -9.13
N GLU A 75 -25.76 -5.44 -9.46
CA GLU A 75 -27.06 -6.05 -9.79
C GLU A 75 -27.67 -6.79 -8.60
N CYS A 76 -26.90 -7.71 -7.99
CA CYS A 76 -27.44 -8.54 -6.92
C CYS A 76 -26.88 -8.25 -5.54
N GLY A 77 -25.90 -7.37 -5.43
CA GLY A 77 -25.30 -6.99 -4.16
C GLY A 77 -24.30 -7.97 -3.57
N GLU A 78 -24.00 -9.03 -4.31
CA GLU A 78 -23.03 -10.02 -3.83
C GLU A 78 -21.64 -9.40 -3.66
N VAL A 79 -20.99 -9.67 -2.53
CA VAL A 79 -19.63 -9.20 -2.26
C VAL A 79 -18.67 -10.30 -2.66
N PHE A 80 -17.68 -9.97 -3.49
CA PHE A 80 -16.70 -10.95 -3.95
C PHE A 80 -15.36 -10.30 -4.21
N SER A 81 -14.31 -11.13 -4.34
CA SER A 81 -12.95 -10.68 -4.64
C SER A 81 -12.60 -11.17 -6.04
N PRO A 82 -12.66 -10.31 -7.06
CA PRO A 82 -12.36 -10.73 -8.43
C PRO A 82 -10.87 -11.02 -8.61
N GLU A 83 -10.56 -11.94 -9.50
CA GLU A 83 -9.17 -12.28 -9.81
C GLU A 83 -8.51 -11.25 -10.71
N HIS A 84 -9.30 -10.59 -11.54
CA HIS A 84 -8.80 -9.61 -12.50
C HIS A 84 -9.45 -8.26 -12.28
N THR A 85 -8.68 -7.20 -12.48
CA THR A 85 -9.17 -5.84 -12.28
C THR A 85 -10.00 -5.32 -13.45
N ARG A 86 -9.89 -5.96 -14.61
CA ARG A 86 -10.60 -5.52 -15.83
C ARG A 86 -11.88 -6.29 -16.10
N CYS A 87 -11.91 -7.55 -15.72
CA CYS A 87 -13.07 -8.39 -15.96
C CYS A 87 -13.48 -9.01 -14.63
N MET A 88 -14.65 -8.61 -14.14
CA MET A 88 -15.10 -8.97 -12.80
C MET A 88 -16.51 -9.55 -12.84
N PRO A 89 -16.68 -10.75 -13.41
CA PRO A 89 -18.01 -11.35 -13.43
C PRO A 89 -18.45 -11.73 -12.02
N CYS A 90 -19.67 -11.36 -11.68
CA CYS A 90 -20.24 -11.73 -10.39
C CYS A 90 -20.42 -13.25 -10.34
N PRO A 91 -19.89 -13.90 -9.30
CA PRO A 91 -20.02 -15.36 -9.21
C PRO A 91 -21.45 -15.85 -9.01
N LYS A 92 -22.34 -14.94 -8.64
CA LYS A 92 -23.74 -15.30 -8.39
C LYS A 92 -24.67 -14.99 -9.57
N CYS A 93 -24.55 -13.82 -10.17
CA CYS A 93 -25.45 -13.41 -11.25
C CYS A 93 -24.77 -13.13 -12.58
N GLU A 94 -23.44 -13.24 -12.63
CA GLU A 94 -22.62 -13.06 -13.83
C GLU A 94 -22.60 -11.65 -14.42
N ALA A 95 -23.13 -10.66 -13.70
CA ALA A 95 -23.07 -9.26 -14.15
C ALA A 95 -21.61 -8.82 -14.25
N LEU A 96 -21.28 -8.06 -15.30
CA LEU A 96 -19.90 -7.61 -15.55
C LEU A 96 -19.65 -6.15 -15.23
N LEU A 97 -20.68 -5.35 -15.12
CA LEU A 97 -20.56 -3.90 -14.98
C LEU A 97 -21.30 -3.38 -13.76
N GLY A 98 -20.91 -2.17 -13.34
CA GLY A 98 -21.62 -1.48 -12.27
C GLY A 98 -21.24 -1.91 -10.86
N HIS A 99 -20.16 -2.65 -10.72
CA HIS A 99 -19.72 -3.09 -9.40
C HIS A 99 -19.11 -1.94 -8.60
N LYS A 100 -19.35 -1.95 -7.31
CA LYS A 100 -18.78 -0.95 -6.41
C LYS A 100 -17.55 -1.53 -5.72
N VAL A 101 -16.42 -0.82 -5.82
CA VAL A 101 -15.19 -1.25 -5.18
C VAL A 101 -15.26 -0.91 -3.69
N LEU A 102 -15.11 -1.92 -2.84
CA LEU A 102 -15.15 -1.75 -1.40
C LEU A 102 -13.76 -1.66 -0.78
N GLU A 103 -12.82 -2.45 -1.29
CA GLU A 103 -11.45 -2.48 -0.80
C GLU A 103 -10.49 -2.73 -1.95
N GLY A 104 -9.22 -2.39 -1.75
CA GLY A 104 -8.17 -2.70 -2.71
C GLY A 104 -7.70 -1.54 -3.55
N LYS A 105 -8.26 -0.34 -3.37
CA LYS A 105 -7.83 0.84 -4.12
C LYS A 105 -6.91 1.76 -3.32
N GLU A 106 -6.75 1.49 -2.04
CA GLU A 106 -5.93 2.33 -1.16
C GLU A 106 -4.44 2.01 -1.28
N MET A 107 -3.62 3.05 -1.13
CA MET A 107 -2.18 2.95 -0.99
C MET A 107 -1.85 3.88 0.17
N LEU A 108 -1.53 3.33 1.32
CA LEU A 108 -1.33 4.14 2.51
C LEU A 108 -0.36 3.51 3.49
N ILE A 109 0.18 4.36 4.35
CA ILE A 109 1.01 3.91 5.47
C ILE A 109 0.06 3.45 6.56
N ASP A 110 0.14 2.16 6.89
CA ASP A 110 -0.72 1.58 7.90
C ASP A 110 -0.20 1.87 9.30
N SER A 111 1.11 1.69 9.49
CA SER A 111 1.73 1.91 10.80
C SER A 111 3.23 2.07 10.65
N ILE A 112 3.84 2.62 11.69
CA ILE A 112 5.29 2.71 11.77
C ILE A 112 5.74 2.18 13.13
N GLU A 113 6.97 1.66 13.18
CA GLU A 113 7.63 1.31 14.43
C GLU A 113 8.85 2.20 14.55
N VAL A 114 9.02 2.78 15.71
CA VAL A 114 10.21 3.59 16.03
C VAL A 114 11.00 2.91 17.13
N ASP A 115 12.31 3.09 17.05
CA ASP A 115 13.22 2.55 18.03
C ASP A 115 13.64 3.66 18.97
N ASP A 116 13.47 3.43 20.28
CA ASP A 116 13.80 4.43 21.27
C ASP A 116 15.31 4.49 21.45
N GLN A 117 15.90 5.60 21.02
CA GLN A 117 17.35 5.82 21.11
C GLN A 117 17.68 6.39 22.48
N GLN A 118 18.07 5.52 23.35
CA GLN A 118 18.45 5.91 24.71
C GLN A 118 19.94 6.20 24.81
#